data_68992bd3e90b0131846d9fdb0164656f
#
_entry.id   68992bd3e90b0131846d9fdb0164656f
#
_cell.length_a   1.000
_cell.length_b   1.000
_cell.length_c   1.000
_cell.angle_alpha   90.00
_cell.angle_beta   90.00
_cell.angle_gamma   90.00
#
_symmetry.space_group_name_H-M   'P 1'
#
loop_
_entity.id
_entity.type
_entity.pdbx_description
1 polymer ?
#
loop_
_entity_poly.entity_id
_entity_poly.type
_entity_poly.pdbx_seq_one_letter_code
_entity_poly.pdbx_strand_id
1 'polypeptide(L)'
;MTEKKKLFVLCVALFCFMAVSAQQRMSVSSPDGKLRFSLKVTSESVSYDIDYRKQPLITNSLLGFSFDSGEFGRNLKAGKVQRKKIDETYKLIVGKTSSVRSRCNEMTVPMQEPSDSGRLINLVVRAFDDGIAFRYEFPEQKAWDSYVMYDERTQFNLQGNPMALLMYLPGYVNTHEGVYSHVRYDKVARKRLIEMPATFEFDNGVAVAITEAAIRDYAGMYLMKEKGGLTGKLSPKLGQEKIKVEIDNFPHRTPWRVISVADRVGGLLETNILTSLNEPCRIEDTSWIKPCRTTFTWWNGNVVPDSTFSP
;
A
#
# COMPACT_ATOMS: atom_id res chain seq x y z
N MET A 1 42.45 30.82 -34.99
CA MET A 1 41.26 29.99 -34.78
C MET A 1 40.06 30.92 -34.82
N THR A 2 39.26 30.86 -35.87
CA THR A 2 38.21 31.83 -36.18
C THR A 2 37.07 31.74 -35.16
N GLU A 3 36.43 32.87 -34.85
CA GLU A 3 35.33 32.98 -33.87
C GLU A 3 34.21 31.94 -34.10
N LYS A 4 33.93 31.56 -35.34
CA LYS A 4 32.99 30.51 -35.72
C LYS A 4 33.37 29.13 -35.17
N LYS A 5 34.67 28.80 -35.03
CA LYS A 5 35.13 27.54 -34.43
C LYS A 5 34.97 27.56 -32.89
N LYS A 6 35.13 28.73 -32.25
CA LYS A 6 34.92 28.89 -30.81
C LYS A 6 33.44 28.76 -30.46
N LEU A 7 32.52 29.32 -31.27
CA LEU A 7 31.10 29.23 -31.09
C LEU A 7 30.60 27.79 -31.28
N PHE A 8 31.13 27.06 -32.27
CA PHE A 8 30.75 25.64 -32.50
C PHE A 8 31.21 24.73 -31.36
N VAL A 9 32.40 24.94 -30.80
CA VAL A 9 32.90 24.18 -29.64
C VAL A 9 32.10 24.50 -28.40
N LEU A 10 31.66 25.77 -28.23
CA LEU A 10 30.80 26.15 -27.09
C LEU A 10 29.41 25.53 -27.21
N CYS A 11 28.80 25.47 -28.38
CA CYS A 11 27.52 24.81 -28.62
C CYS A 11 27.59 23.28 -28.42
N VAL A 12 28.67 22.63 -28.84
CA VAL A 12 28.88 21.19 -28.61
C VAL A 12 29.10 20.89 -27.12
N ALA A 13 29.81 21.77 -26.39
CA ALA A 13 30.00 21.63 -24.95
C ALA A 13 28.69 21.86 -24.15
N LEU A 14 27.82 22.78 -24.59
CA LEU A 14 26.51 22.97 -23.98
C LEU A 14 25.55 21.78 -24.25
N PHE A 15 25.66 21.08 -25.37
CA PHE A 15 24.86 19.89 -25.68
C PHE A 15 25.27 18.65 -24.87
N CYS A 16 26.52 18.58 -24.39
CA CYS A 16 27.00 17.46 -23.57
C CYS A 16 26.59 17.52 -22.09
N PHE A 17 26.00 18.61 -21.60
CA PHE A 17 25.63 18.77 -20.20
C PHE A 17 24.13 18.60 -19.90
N MET A 18 23.30 18.31 -20.90
CA MET A 18 21.97 17.80 -20.64
C MET A 18 22.04 16.26 -20.47
N ALA A 19 22.62 15.80 -19.37
CA ALA A 19 22.28 14.48 -18.83
C ALA A 19 20.81 14.55 -18.39
N VAL A 20 19.90 14.37 -19.34
CA VAL A 20 18.49 14.13 -19.06
C VAL A 20 18.46 12.89 -18.17
N SER A 21 18.28 13.09 -16.88
CA SER A 21 17.99 12.01 -15.95
C SER A 21 16.78 11.28 -16.51
N ALA A 22 17.00 10.11 -17.11
CA ALA A 22 15.96 9.38 -17.82
C ALA A 22 14.90 8.94 -16.81
N GLN A 23 13.82 9.68 -16.75
CA GLN A 23 12.65 9.31 -15.96
C GLN A 23 12.05 8.04 -16.55
N GLN A 24 12.15 6.94 -15.82
CA GLN A 24 11.47 5.70 -16.18
C GLN A 24 10.04 5.72 -15.65
N ARG A 25 9.06 5.59 -16.53
CA ARG A 25 7.64 5.54 -16.18
C ARG A 25 7.02 4.23 -16.62
N MET A 26 6.42 3.51 -15.69
CA MET A 26 5.72 2.25 -15.90
C MET A 26 4.29 2.34 -15.37
N SER A 27 3.34 1.68 -16.01
CA SER A 27 1.95 1.72 -15.54
C SER A 27 1.22 0.40 -15.73
N VAL A 28 0.21 0.16 -14.91
CA VAL A 28 -0.76 -0.92 -15.03
C VAL A 28 -2.16 -0.36 -14.82
N SER A 29 -3.12 -0.84 -15.63
CA SER A 29 -4.54 -0.44 -15.51
C SER A 29 -5.38 -1.64 -15.10
N SER A 30 -6.53 -1.36 -14.47
CA SER A 30 -7.57 -2.35 -14.19
C SER A 30 -8.05 -3.04 -15.48
N PRO A 31 -8.66 -4.22 -15.38
CA PRO A 31 -9.23 -4.90 -16.55
C PRO A 31 -10.29 -4.08 -17.29
N ASP A 32 -11.07 -3.25 -16.59
CA ASP A 32 -12.06 -2.32 -17.19
C ASP A 32 -11.45 -0.99 -17.64
N GLY A 33 -10.16 -0.77 -17.39
CA GLY A 33 -9.41 0.43 -17.80
C GLY A 33 -9.69 1.71 -17.02
N LYS A 34 -10.56 1.69 -15.99
CA LYS A 34 -10.90 2.90 -15.24
C LYS A 34 -9.84 3.30 -14.23
N LEU A 35 -9.22 2.33 -13.56
CA LEU A 35 -8.13 2.58 -12.62
C LEU A 35 -6.77 2.40 -13.30
N ARG A 36 -5.85 3.30 -12.99
CA ARG A 36 -4.49 3.24 -13.48
C ARG A 36 -3.50 3.60 -12.38
N PHE A 37 -2.55 2.71 -12.14
CA PHE A 37 -1.36 2.97 -11.34
C PHE A 37 -0.19 3.32 -12.26
N SER A 38 0.55 4.36 -11.94
CA SER A 38 1.75 4.79 -12.68
C SER A 38 2.93 4.96 -11.72
N LEU A 39 4.00 4.20 -11.93
CA LEU A 39 5.25 4.30 -11.20
C LEU A 39 6.21 5.22 -11.93
N LYS A 40 6.88 6.10 -11.20
CA LYS A 40 7.97 6.96 -11.67
C LYS A 40 9.23 6.61 -10.89
N VAL A 41 10.29 6.27 -11.58
CA VAL A 41 11.62 6.03 -11.00
C VAL A 41 12.56 7.09 -11.57
N THR A 42 13.15 7.89 -10.69
CA THR A 42 14.11 8.93 -11.00
C THR A 42 15.38 8.73 -10.18
N SER A 43 16.44 9.50 -10.45
CA SER A 43 17.64 9.51 -9.61
C SER A 43 17.33 9.97 -8.17
N GLU A 44 16.32 10.81 -7.97
CA GLU A 44 16.03 11.42 -6.68
C GLU A 44 15.01 10.66 -5.85
N SER A 45 14.06 9.93 -6.50
CA SER A 45 12.95 9.30 -5.81
C SER A 45 12.27 8.21 -6.63
N VAL A 46 11.56 7.36 -5.93
CA VAL A 46 10.51 6.50 -6.46
C VAL A 46 9.17 7.05 -5.99
N SER A 47 8.23 7.26 -6.91
CA SER A 47 6.89 7.76 -6.59
C SER A 47 5.84 7.14 -7.49
N TYR A 48 4.58 7.23 -7.06
CA TYR A 48 3.46 6.71 -7.84
C TYR A 48 2.30 7.69 -7.90
N ASP A 49 1.50 7.50 -8.95
CA ASP A 49 0.21 8.16 -9.15
C ASP A 49 -0.89 7.09 -9.31
N ILE A 50 -2.11 7.42 -8.89
CA ILE A 50 -3.32 6.64 -9.18
C ILE A 50 -4.36 7.56 -9.80
N ASP A 51 -4.83 7.17 -10.99
CA ASP A 51 -5.92 7.84 -11.69
C ASP A 51 -7.18 6.95 -11.69
N TYR A 52 -8.34 7.56 -11.52
CA TYR A 52 -9.64 6.92 -11.74
C TYR A 52 -10.41 7.68 -12.80
N ARG A 53 -10.82 6.98 -13.89
CA ARG A 53 -11.48 7.60 -15.05
C ARG A 53 -10.71 8.81 -15.59
N LYS A 54 -9.38 8.71 -15.62
CA LYS A 54 -8.45 9.78 -16.04
C LYS A 54 -8.40 10.99 -15.10
N GLN A 55 -9.06 10.94 -13.94
CA GLN A 55 -8.97 11.97 -12.91
C GLN A 55 -7.96 11.52 -11.84
N PRO A 56 -7.02 12.37 -11.42
CA PRO A 56 -6.03 12.00 -10.42
C PRO A 56 -6.70 11.87 -9.04
N LEU A 57 -6.50 10.72 -8.38
CA LEU A 57 -6.89 10.46 -7.00
C LEU A 57 -5.71 10.62 -6.05
N ILE A 58 -4.55 10.07 -6.42
CA ILE A 58 -3.32 10.09 -5.65
C ILE A 58 -2.19 10.48 -6.59
N THR A 59 -1.31 11.41 -6.17
CA THR A 59 -0.20 11.87 -7.00
C THR A 59 1.09 12.04 -6.23
N ASN A 60 2.22 11.82 -6.92
CA ASN A 60 3.58 12.02 -6.38
C ASN A 60 3.78 11.42 -4.98
N SER A 61 3.17 10.26 -4.72
CA SER A 61 3.28 9.55 -3.46
C SER A 61 4.60 8.77 -3.42
N LEU A 62 5.47 9.13 -2.48
CA LEU A 62 6.81 8.55 -2.39
C LEU A 62 6.76 7.11 -1.85
N LEU A 63 7.70 6.30 -2.34
CA LEU A 63 7.98 4.95 -1.89
C LEU A 63 9.45 4.85 -1.47
N GLY A 64 9.72 4.14 -0.38
CA GLY A 64 11.09 3.93 0.09
C GLY A 64 11.16 3.24 1.43
N PHE A 65 12.37 2.95 1.88
CA PHE A 65 12.64 2.30 3.16
C PHE A 65 13.83 2.93 3.85
N SER A 66 13.86 2.77 5.18
CA SER A 66 15.04 2.99 6.00
C SER A 66 15.45 1.65 6.61
N PHE A 67 16.64 1.20 6.29
CA PHE A 67 17.23 -0.03 6.80
C PHE A 67 18.46 0.27 7.66
N ASP A 68 18.95 -0.72 8.40
CA ASP A 68 20.25 -0.69 9.07
C ASP A 68 21.40 -0.45 8.09
N SER A 69 21.27 -0.97 6.86
CA SER A 69 22.19 -0.80 5.74
C SER A 69 21.98 0.50 4.94
N GLY A 70 21.16 1.42 5.45
CA GLY A 70 20.89 2.75 4.85
C GLY A 70 19.57 2.82 4.11
N GLU A 71 19.31 3.99 3.51
CA GLU A 71 18.07 4.32 2.80
C GLU A 71 17.94 3.55 1.48
N PHE A 72 16.70 3.22 1.11
CA PHE A 72 16.34 2.68 -0.21
C PHE A 72 15.18 3.51 -0.79
N GLY A 73 15.26 3.91 -2.05
CA GLY A 73 14.25 4.73 -2.73
C GLY A 73 14.81 5.89 -3.52
N ARG A 74 16.13 6.01 -3.58
CA ARG A 74 16.85 6.99 -4.42
C ARG A 74 17.87 6.29 -5.28
N ASN A 75 18.21 6.90 -6.42
CA ASN A 75 19.21 6.40 -7.35
C ASN A 75 18.98 4.94 -7.76
N LEU A 76 17.71 4.56 -7.99
CA LEU A 76 17.34 3.22 -8.39
C LEU A 76 17.22 3.11 -9.90
N LYS A 77 17.47 1.91 -10.40
CA LYS A 77 17.17 1.51 -11.80
C LYS A 77 15.99 0.54 -11.77
N ALA A 78 15.00 0.81 -12.61
CA ALA A 78 13.94 -0.17 -12.85
C ALA A 78 14.43 -1.22 -13.85
N GLY A 79 14.29 -2.48 -13.47
CA GLY A 79 14.59 -3.62 -14.33
C GLY A 79 13.48 -3.93 -15.34
N LYS A 80 13.56 -5.09 -15.97
CA LYS A 80 12.55 -5.57 -16.93
C LYS A 80 11.21 -5.79 -16.23
N VAL A 81 10.20 -5.03 -16.63
CA VAL A 81 8.84 -5.12 -16.10
C VAL A 81 8.19 -6.44 -16.53
N GLN A 82 7.66 -7.18 -15.56
CA GLN A 82 6.83 -8.36 -15.80
C GLN A 82 5.35 -8.00 -15.67
N ARG A 83 4.49 -8.66 -16.47
CA ARG A 83 3.05 -8.43 -16.45
C ARG A 83 2.31 -9.75 -16.48
N LYS A 84 1.21 -9.82 -15.71
CA LYS A 84 0.35 -10.99 -15.62
C LYS A 84 -1.10 -10.55 -15.56
N LYS A 85 -2.00 -11.31 -16.17
CA LYS A 85 -3.45 -11.20 -15.95
C LYS A 85 -3.86 -12.31 -14.99
N ILE A 86 -4.66 -11.95 -13.99
CA ILE A 86 -5.22 -12.88 -13.01
C ILE A 86 -6.73 -12.84 -13.19
N ASP A 87 -7.34 -14.01 -13.33
CA ASP A 87 -8.80 -14.19 -13.39
C ASP A 87 -9.10 -15.56 -12.78
N GLU A 88 -9.47 -15.56 -11.54
CA GLU A 88 -9.71 -16.78 -10.76
C GLU A 88 -10.97 -16.66 -9.92
N THR A 89 -11.59 -17.78 -9.61
CA THR A 89 -12.77 -17.83 -8.75
C THR A 89 -12.47 -18.71 -7.53
N TYR A 90 -12.83 -18.23 -6.36
CA TYR A 90 -12.69 -18.97 -5.11
C TYR A 90 -13.93 -18.84 -4.25
N LYS A 91 -14.09 -19.77 -3.30
CA LYS A 91 -15.18 -19.76 -2.32
C LYS A 91 -14.71 -19.17 -1.01
N LEU A 92 -15.59 -18.42 -0.36
CA LEU A 92 -15.42 -17.96 1.02
C LEU A 92 -16.28 -18.82 1.95
N ILE A 93 -15.70 -19.24 3.06
CA ILE A 93 -16.38 -20.05 4.08
C ILE A 93 -17.44 -19.22 4.79
N VAL A 94 -17.08 -17.96 5.09
CA VAL A 94 -17.92 -16.97 5.77
C VAL A 94 -17.74 -15.61 5.11
N GLY A 95 -18.65 -14.68 5.37
CA GLY A 95 -18.55 -13.30 4.90
C GLY A 95 -19.77 -12.88 4.08
N LYS A 96 -19.63 -11.74 3.40
CA LYS A 96 -20.72 -11.11 2.64
C LYS A 96 -21.06 -11.79 1.31
N THR A 97 -20.17 -12.64 0.81
CA THR A 97 -20.37 -13.41 -0.44
C THR A 97 -19.75 -14.79 -0.30
N SER A 98 -20.38 -15.80 -0.92
CA SER A 98 -19.88 -17.18 -0.90
C SER A 98 -18.91 -17.51 -2.04
N SER A 99 -18.94 -16.74 -3.11
CA SER A 99 -18.08 -16.95 -4.29
C SER A 99 -17.56 -15.60 -4.80
N VAL A 100 -16.26 -15.52 -4.99
CA VAL A 100 -15.57 -14.32 -5.46
C VAL A 100 -14.85 -14.63 -6.78
N ARG A 101 -15.10 -13.83 -7.80
CA ARG A 101 -14.23 -13.76 -8.98
C ARG A 101 -13.20 -12.67 -8.76
N SER A 102 -11.95 -13.06 -8.60
CA SER A 102 -10.80 -12.16 -8.49
C SER A 102 -10.22 -11.92 -9.88
N ARG A 103 -10.33 -10.70 -10.39
CA ARG A 103 -9.83 -10.31 -11.71
C ARG A 103 -8.98 -9.05 -11.61
N CYS A 104 -7.71 -9.14 -11.97
CA CYS A 104 -6.80 -7.99 -11.96
C CYS A 104 -5.69 -8.14 -13.00
N ASN A 105 -5.05 -7.02 -13.33
CA ASN A 105 -3.78 -6.98 -14.03
C ASN A 105 -2.66 -6.74 -13.02
N GLU A 106 -1.62 -7.57 -13.07
CA GLU A 106 -0.46 -7.47 -12.21
C GLU A 106 0.75 -6.93 -12.99
N MET A 107 1.51 -6.08 -12.34
CA MET A 107 2.79 -5.54 -12.82
C MET A 107 3.84 -5.72 -11.73
N THR A 108 4.97 -6.36 -12.06
CA THR A 108 6.13 -6.46 -11.18
C THR A 108 7.28 -5.64 -11.76
N VAL A 109 7.80 -4.72 -10.97
CA VAL A 109 8.90 -3.84 -11.32
C VAL A 109 10.07 -4.10 -10.39
N PRO A 110 11.16 -4.74 -10.87
CA PRO A 110 12.40 -4.82 -10.12
C PRO A 110 13.01 -3.42 -9.95
N MET A 111 13.35 -3.04 -8.73
CA MET A 111 14.03 -1.79 -8.40
C MET A 111 15.37 -2.13 -7.76
N GLN A 112 16.45 -1.74 -8.40
CA GLN A 112 17.81 -2.11 -7.99
C GLN A 112 18.69 -0.86 -7.82
N GLU A 113 19.53 -0.90 -6.79
CA GLU A 113 20.63 0.06 -6.66
C GLU A 113 21.70 -0.17 -7.73
N PRO A 114 22.40 0.86 -8.22
CA PRO A 114 23.23 0.78 -9.43
C PRO A 114 24.59 0.11 -9.23
N SER A 115 24.86 -0.59 -8.15
CA SER A 115 26.09 -1.35 -7.91
C SER A 115 25.90 -2.83 -8.19
N ASP A 116 26.98 -3.57 -8.47
CA ASP A 116 26.94 -5.03 -8.65
C ASP A 116 26.49 -5.77 -7.38
N SER A 117 26.68 -5.15 -6.20
CA SER A 117 26.17 -5.58 -4.90
C SER A 117 24.96 -4.79 -4.46
N GLY A 118 24.27 -4.08 -5.38
CA GLY A 118 23.10 -3.25 -5.08
C GLY A 118 21.91 -4.08 -4.66
N ARG A 119 21.20 -3.59 -3.64
CA ARG A 119 19.99 -4.24 -3.13
C ARG A 119 18.90 -4.22 -4.20
N LEU A 120 18.17 -5.33 -4.32
CA LEU A 120 17.04 -5.51 -5.23
C LEU A 120 15.76 -5.70 -4.43
N ILE A 121 14.76 -4.87 -4.70
CA ILE A 121 13.40 -5.01 -4.17
C ILE A 121 12.43 -4.93 -5.36
N ASN A 122 11.49 -5.87 -5.43
CA ASN A 122 10.44 -5.84 -6.44
C ASN A 122 9.23 -5.07 -5.91
N LEU A 123 8.69 -4.13 -6.68
CA LEU A 123 7.35 -3.58 -6.45
C LEU A 123 6.34 -4.40 -7.27
N VAL A 124 5.43 -5.06 -6.59
CA VAL A 124 4.32 -5.81 -7.20
C VAL A 124 3.04 -5.00 -7.05
N VAL A 125 2.37 -4.73 -8.16
CA VAL A 125 1.14 -3.92 -8.22
C VAL A 125 0.04 -4.74 -8.86
N ARG A 126 -1.13 -4.82 -8.21
CA ARG A 126 -2.36 -5.40 -8.75
C ARG A 126 -3.41 -4.30 -8.95
N ALA A 127 -3.89 -4.17 -10.17
CA ALA A 127 -4.97 -3.25 -10.51
C ALA A 127 -6.26 -4.06 -10.73
N PHE A 128 -7.18 -3.94 -9.77
CA PHE A 128 -8.55 -4.49 -9.82
C PHE A 128 -9.51 -3.43 -10.39
N ASP A 129 -10.72 -3.83 -10.76
CA ASP A 129 -11.73 -2.89 -11.24
C ASP A 129 -12.26 -1.95 -10.14
N ASP A 130 -12.08 -2.33 -8.86
CA ASP A 130 -12.53 -1.64 -7.65
C ASP A 130 -11.38 -1.21 -6.71
N GLY A 131 -10.12 -1.21 -7.18
CA GLY A 131 -8.99 -0.69 -6.41
C GLY A 131 -7.62 -1.09 -6.93
N ILE A 132 -6.61 -0.53 -6.28
CA ILE A 132 -5.19 -0.82 -6.51
C ILE A 132 -4.61 -1.40 -5.23
N ALA A 133 -3.81 -2.45 -5.37
CA ALA A 133 -2.99 -2.96 -4.28
C ALA A 133 -1.53 -3.04 -4.72
N PHE A 134 -0.60 -2.72 -3.83
CA PHE A 134 0.82 -2.95 -4.08
C PHE A 134 1.52 -3.45 -2.83
N ARG A 135 2.60 -4.20 -3.03
CA ARG A 135 3.50 -4.66 -1.98
C ARG A 135 4.93 -4.72 -2.50
N TYR A 136 5.83 -4.89 -1.58
CA TYR A 136 7.24 -5.13 -1.90
C TYR A 136 7.57 -6.62 -1.71
N GLU A 137 8.40 -7.13 -2.60
CA GLU A 137 8.96 -8.47 -2.50
C GLU A 137 10.48 -8.37 -2.49
N PHE A 138 11.09 -9.02 -1.51
CA PHE A 138 12.52 -9.12 -1.30
C PHE A 138 12.95 -10.49 -1.80
N PRO A 139 13.51 -10.60 -3.01
CA PRO A 139 13.95 -11.87 -3.56
C PRO A 139 15.24 -12.36 -2.88
N GLU A 140 15.51 -13.65 -2.99
CA GLU A 140 16.86 -14.17 -2.69
C GLU A 140 17.89 -13.44 -3.56
N GLN A 141 18.96 -12.96 -2.94
CA GLN A 141 20.03 -12.23 -3.59
C GLN A 141 21.34 -12.33 -2.80
N LYS A 142 22.47 -12.36 -3.52
CA LYS A 142 23.79 -12.51 -2.89
C LYS A 142 24.21 -11.30 -2.05
N ALA A 143 23.70 -10.13 -2.42
CA ALA A 143 24.06 -8.85 -1.79
C ALA A 143 23.40 -8.67 -0.40
N TRP A 144 22.37 -9.47 -0.08
CA TRP A 144 21.53 -9.19 1.06
C TRP A 144 20.78 -10.44 1.50
N ASP A 145 21.25 -11.07 2.57
CA ASP A 145 20.71 -12.32 3.14
C ASP A 145 19.85 -12.11 4.39
N SER A 146 19.97 -10.92 4.99
CA SER A 146 19.17 -10.48 6.13
C SER A 146 19.10 -8.95 6.18
N TYR A 147 18.11 -8.38 6.86
CA TYR A 147 18.02 -6.94 7.08
C TYR A 147 17.20 -6.56 8.31
N VAL A 148 17.48 -5.37 8.81
CA VAL A 148 16.66 -4.70 9.82
C VAL A 148 16.06 -3.45 9.21
N MET A 149 14.74 -3.41 9.10
CA MET A 149 14.01 -2.25 8.60
C MET A 149 13.51 -1.40 9.77
N TYR A 150 13.75 -0.11 9.69
CA TYR A 150 13.33 0.88 10.69
C TYR A 150 12.15 1.74 10.24
N ASP A 151 11.89 1.84 8.93
CA ASP A 151 10.76 2.60 8.41
C ASP A 151 10.40 2.17 6.99
N GLU A 152 9.10 2.06 6.70
CA GLU A 152 8.53 1.94 5.37
C GLU A 152 7.87 3.28 4.99
N ARG A 153 8.53 4.03 4.12
CA ARG A 153 8.11 5.38 3.72
C ARG A 153 7.11 5.34 2.58
N THR A 154 5.96 4.79 2.82
CA THR A 154 4.86 4.72 1.85
C THR A 154 3.91 5.90 2.05
N GLN A 155 3.76 6.77 1.05
CA GLN A 155 2.87 7.92 1.06
C GLN A 155 1.59 7.66 0.28
N PHE A 156 0.53 8.41 0.64
CA PHE A 156 -0.77 8.41 -0.01
C PHE A 156 -1.25 9.87 -0.15
N ASN A 157 -0.75 10.57 -1.17
CA ASN A 157 -1.00 12.00 -1.37
C ASN A 157 -2.29 12.19 -2.16
N LEU A 158 -3.42 12.23 -1.45
CA LEU A 158 -4.74 12.45 -2.04
C LEU A 158 -4.82 13.82 -2.73
N GLN A 159 -5.50 13.84 -3.87
CA GLN A 159 -5.76 15.06 -4.60
C GLN A 159 -7.05 15.73 -4.13
N GLY A 160 -7.10 17.06 -4.28
CA GLY A 160 -8.27 17.85 -3.86
C GLY A 160 -8.42 17.93 -2.33
N ASN A 161 -9.66 18.10 -1.89
CA ASN A 161 -10.02 18.24 -0.48
C ASN A 161 -11.23 17.37 -0.10
N PRO A 162 -11.14 16.02 -0.24
CA PRO A 162 -12.26 15.12 0.05
C PRO A 162 -12.69 15.20 1.52
N MET A 163 -13.92 14.79 1.80
CA MET A 163 -14.37 14.51 3.16
C MET A 163 -13.67 13.26 3.66
N ALA A 164 -13.04 13.35 4.82
CA ALA A 164 -12.31 12.26 5.47
C ALA A 164 -13.12 11.73 6.66
N LEU A 165 -13.38 10.43 6.69
CA LEU A 165 -13.96 9.72 7.81
C LEU A 165 -12.86 8.89 8.47
N LEU A 166 -12.40 9.34 9.63
CA LEU A 166 -11.18 8.86 10.28
C LEU A 166 -11.37 8.64 11.77
N MET A 167 -10.80 7.58 12.31
CA MET A 167 -10.63 7.38 13.75
C MET A 167 -9.18 7.70 14.14
N TYR A 168 -9.00 8.62 15.08
CA TYR A 168 -7.69 8.94 15.64
C TYR A 168 -7.39 8.07 16.85
N LEU A 169 -6.18 7.58 16.92
CA LEU A 169 -5.70 6.76 18.01
C LEU A 169 -4.76 7.54 18.93
N PRO A 170 -4.79 7.28 20.25
CA PRO A 170 -3.87 7.90 21.22
C PRO A 170 -2.44 7.38 21.10
N GLY A 171 -2.25 6.18 20.53
CA GLY A 171 -0.97 5.50 20.34
C GLY A 171 -1.20 4.13 19.71
N TYR A 172 -0.12 3.37 19.55
CA TYR A 172 -0.17 2.03 18.96
C TYR A 172 -0.82 0.98 19.88
N VAL A 173 -0.77 1.17 21.20
CA VAL A 173 -1.40 0.29 22.18
C VAL A 173 -2.68 0.94 22.66
N ASN A 174 -3.82 0.45 22.22
CA ASN A 174 -5.14 0.97 22.58
C ASN A 174 -6.22 -0.09 22.28
N THR A 175 -7.47 0.20 22.59
CA THR A 175 -8.61 -0.71 22.39
C THR A 175 -9.17 -0.68 20.97
N HIS A 176 -8.68 0.21 20.10
CA HIS A 176 -9.21 0.46 18.74
C HIS A 176 -10.71 0.84 18.75
N GLU A 177 -11.13 1.47 19.84
CA GLU A 177 -12.49 1.98 20.02
C GLU A 177 -12.42 3.50 20.12
N GLY A 178 -13.25 4.17 19.35
CA GLY A 178 -13.26 5.63 19.34
C GLY A 178 -14.33 6.20 18.42
N VAL A 179 -14.53 7.51 18.52
CA VAL A 179 -15.46 8.24 17.67
C VAL A 179 -14.77 8.65 16.38
N TYR A 180 -15.41 8.37 15.25
CA TYR A 180 -14.92 8.81 13.95
C TYR A 180 -15.08 10.32 13.77
N SER A 181 -14.04 10.96 13.28
CA SER A 181 -14.05 12.36 12.85
C SER A 181 -14.46 12.44 11.38
N HIS A 182 -15.41 13.35 11.06
CA HIS A 182 -15.84 13.62 9.70
C HIS A 182 -15.46 15.05 9.34
N VAL A 183 -14.34 15.21 8.64
CA VAL A 183 -13.71 16.51 8.38
C VAL A 183 -13.17 16.60 6.95
N ARG A 184 -13.04 17.79 6.40
CA ARG A 184 -12.32 17.99 5.14
C ARG A 184 -10.84 17.60 5.28
N TYR A 185 -10.26 17.08 4.21
CA TYR A 185 -8.89 16.57 4.21
C TYR A 185 -7.85 17.62 4.66
N ASP A 186 -8.01 18.88 4.32
CA ASP A 186 -7.14 19.97 4.78
C ASP A 186 -7.18 20.17 6.30
N LYS A 187 -8.30 19.84 6.95
CA LYS A 187 -8.51 19.91 8.41
C LYS A 187 -8.11 18.66 9.18
N VAL A 188 -7.71 17.59 8.50
CA VAL A 188 -7.21 16.36 9.15
C VAL A 188 -6.03 16.71 10.06
N ALA A 189 -6.10 16.27 11.32
CA ALA A 189 -5.07 16.55 12.32
C ALA A 189 -3.72 15.95 11.93
N ARG A 190 -2.66 16.77 12.05
CA ARG A 190 -1.29 16.33 11.76
C ARG A 190 -0.67 15.62 12.96
N LYS A 191 0.25 14.71 12.70
CA LYS A 191 1.04 13.98 13.72
C LYS A 191 0.17 13.20 14.73
N ARG A 192 -1.02 12.77 14.29
CA ARG A 192 -1.87 11.83 15.03
C ARG A 192 -1.99 10.54 14.24
N LEU A 193 -1.95 9.42 14.93
CA LEU A 193 -2.21 8.12 14.32
C LEU A 193 -3.66 8.04 13.87
N ILE A 194 -3.86 7.50 12.69
CA ILE A 194 -5.15 7.28 12.06
C ILE A 194 -5.29 5.79 11.86
N GLU A 195 -6.40 5.24 12.35
CA GLU A 195 -6.80 3.85 12.18
C GLU A 195 -7.16 3.58 10.72
N MET A 196 -7.02 2.33 10.30
CA MET A 196 -7.47 1.85 9.01
C MET A 196 -8.69 0.91 9.13
N PRO A 197 -9.60 0.92 8.15
CA PRO A 197 -9.55 1.69 6.90
C PRO A 197 -9.79 3.18 7.10
N ALA A 198 -8.96 4.02 6.46
CA ALA A 198 -9.19 5.45 6.37
C ALA A 198 -9.99 5.75 5.10
N THR A 199 -11.16 6.39 5.25
CA THR A 199 -12.11 6.60 4.16
C THR A 199 -12.18 8.06 3.74
N PHE A 200 -12.24 8.30 2.43
CA PHE A 200 -12.28 9.63 1.81
C PHE A 200 -13.36 9.68 0.74
N GLU A 201 -14.23 10.66 0.79
CA GLU A 201 -15.29 10.90 -0.19
C GLU A 201 -15.03 12.22 -0.92
N PHE A 202 -14.88 12.14 -2.23
CA PHE A 202 -14.67 13.28 -3.10
C PHE A 202 -16.00 13.95 -3.47
N ASP A 203 -15.97 15.23 -3.82
CA ASP A 203 -17.19 16.00 -4.13
C ASP A 203 -18.00 15.44 -5.34
N ASN A 204 -17.36 14.65 -6.20
CA ASN A 204 -18.00 13.94 -7.31
C ASN A 204 -18.61 12.57 -6.92
N GLY A 205 -18.65 12.23 -5.62
CA GLY A 205 -19.18 10.99 -5.08
C GLY A 205 -18.20 9.82 -5.06
N VAL A 206 -17.05 9.94 -5.75
CA VAL A 206 -16.02 8.89 -5.72
C VAL A 206 -15.51 8.72 -4.29
N ALA A 207 -15.46 7.50 -3.83
CA ALA A 207 -14.96 7.14 -2.50
C ALA A 207 -13.69 6.29 -2.59
N VAL A 208 -12.77 6.56 -1.67
CA VAL A 208 -11.50 5.86 -1.52
C VAL A 208 -11.35 5.36 -0.10
N ALA A 209 -10.93 4.10 0.08
CA ALA A 209 -10.53 3.57 1.38
C ALA A 209 -9.09 3.05 1.30
N ILE A 210 -8.24 3.49 2.25
CA ILE A 210 -6.87 3.04 2.38
C ILE A 210 -6.80 2.03 3.53
N THR A 211 -6.24 0.85 3.25
CA THR A 211 -6.08 -0.23 4.22
C THR A 211 -4.92 -1.15 3.82
N GLU A 212 -4.79 -2.30 4.47
CA GLU A 212 -3.77 -3.32 4.16
C GLU A 212 -4.37 -4.73 4.15
N ALA A 213 -3.65 -5.68 3.55
CA ALA A 213 -4.04 -7.09 3.50
C ALA A 213 -2.82 -8.01 3.59
N ALA A 214 -3.04 -9.27 3.98
CA ALA A 214 -2.03 -10.31 4.09
C ALA A 214 -0.85 -9.92 4.99
N ILE A 215 -1.14 -9.48 6.21
CA ILE A 215 -0.11 -9.17 7.22
C ILE A 215 0.47 -10.50 7.73
N ARG A 216 1.73 -10.76 7.38
CA ARG A 216 2.48 -11.95 7.81
C ARG A 216 3.92 -11.56 8.08
N ASP A 217 4.43 -11.91 9.26
CA ASP A 217 5.80 -11.64 9.70
C ASP A 217 6.25 -10.19 9.43
N TYR A 218 5.33 -9.24 9.69
CA TYR A 218 5.52 -7.84 9.42
C TYR A 218 4.71 -6.96 10.38
N ALA A 219 5.11 -5.71 10.53
CA ALA A 219 4.41 -4.74 11.36
C ALA A 219 3.13 -4.26 10.66
N GLY A 220 2.03 -4.14 11.43
CA GLY A 220 0.79 -3.52 10.95
C GLY A 220 0.98 -2.04 10.67
N MET A 221 0.29 -1.52 9.66
CA MET A 221 0.35 -0.12 9.25
C MET A 221 -0.81 0.68 9.86
N TYR A 222 -0.49 1.91 10.20
CA TYR A 222 -1.41 3.01 10.49
C TYR A 222 -1.12 4.14 9.51
N LEU A 223 -1.92 5.19 9.54
CA LEU A 223 -1.65 6.40 8.75
C LEU A 223 -1.38 7.59 9.68
N MET A 224 -0.66 8.56 9.15
CA MET A 224 -0.44 9.84 9.80
C MET A 224 -0.39 10.94 8.76
N LYS A 225 -1.06 12.06 9.00
CA LYS A 225 -0.93 13.24 8.13
C LYS A 225 0.31 14.02 8.50
N GLU A 226 1.21 14.16 7.54
CA GLU A 226 2.46 14.93 7.64
C GLU A 226 2.44 16.11 6.67
N LYS A 227 3.56 16.83 6.54
CA LYS A 227 3.64 17.99 5.64
C LYS A 227 3.39 17.63 4.18
N GLY A 228 3.80 16.43 3.75
CA GLY A 228 3.69 15.95 2.37
C GLY A 228 2.38 15.22 2.05
N GLY A 229 1.49 15.00 3.01
CA GLY A 229 0.27 14.21 2.83
C GLY A 229 0.13 13.11 3.86
N LEU A 230 -0.63 12.05 3.54
CA LEU A 230 -0.71 10.85 4.39
C LEU A 230 0.54 9.99 4.19
N THR A 231 1.05 9.45 5.29
CA THR A 231 2.21 8.54 5.31
C THR A 231 1.86 7.32 6.15
N GLY A 232 2.24 6.14 5.68
CA GLY A 232 2.19 4.91 6.46
C GLY A 232 3.08 5.01 7.69
N LYS A 233 2.60 4.49 8.81
CA LYS A 233 3.35 4.39 10.07
C LYS A 233 3.21 2.98 10.60
N LEU A 234 4.30 2.26 10.64
CA LEU A 234 4.29 0.88 11.12
C LEU A 234 4.24 0.84 12.66
N SER A 235 3.55 -0.16 13.20
CA SER A 235 3.49 -0.39 14.64
C SER A 235 4.81 -0.98 15.15
N PRO A 236 5.40 -0.42 16.20
CA PRO A 236 6.51 -1.08 16.89
C PRO A 236 6.04 -2.37 17.58
N LYS A 237 6.96 -3.27 17.89
CA LYS A 237 6.69 -4.44 18.74
C LYS A 237 6.24 -3.95 20.13
N LEU A 238 5.38 -4.74 20.79
CA LEU A 238 4.89 -4.41 22.13
C LEU A 238 6.07 -4.15 23.10
N GLY A 239 5.99 -3.05 23.82
CA GLY A 239 7.05 -2.61 24.74
C GLY A 239 8.23 -1.91 24.07
N GLN A 240 8.20 -1.68 22.76
CA GLN A 240 9.22 -0.92 22.03
C GLN A 240 8.65 0.42 21.56
N GLU A 241 9.48 1.46 21.55
CA GLU A 241 9.10 2.79 21.06
C GLU A 241 9.37 2.96 19.55
N LYS A 242 10.30 2.19 19.00
CA LYS A 242 10.75 2.29 17.62
C LYS A 242 10.41 1.03 16.83
N ILE A 243 10.09 1.24 15.58
CA ILE A 243 9.87 0.16 14.62
C ILE A 243 11.19 -0.58 14.40
N LYS A 244 11.11 -1.90 14.42
CA LYS A 244 12.20 -2.78 14.06
C LYS A 244 11.62 -4.04 13.46
N VAL A 245 11.71 -4.19 12.15
CA VAL A 245 11.33 -5.41 11.44
C VAL A 245 12.61 -6.12 11.03
N GLU A 246 12.84 -7.29 11.60
CA GLU A 246 14.00 -8.13 11.35
C GLU A 246 13.57 -9.24 10.42
N ILE A 247 14.22 -9.37 9.27
CA ILE A 247 13.95 -10.37 8.25
C ILE A 247 15.26 -11.11 7.92
N ASP A 248 15.23 -12.41 8.09
CA ASP A 248 16.34 -13.34 7.84
C ASP A 248 15.94 -14.52 6.93
N ASN A 249 14.74 -14.46 6.37
CA ASN A 249 14.23 -15.48 5.47
C ASN A 249 13.77 -14.87 4.14
N PHE A 250 14.29 -15.36 3.05
CA PHE A 250 13.96 -14.94 1.70
C PHE A 250 13.38 -16.10 0.88
N PRO A 251 12.49 -15.84 -0.09
CA PRO A 251 11.94 -14.53 -0.43
C PRO A 251 10.95 -14.03 0.63
N HIS A 252 11.05 -12.77 1.01
CA HIS A 252 10.11 -12.12 1.93
C HIS A 252 9.14 -11.19 1.21
N ARG A 253 7.94 -11.01 1.75
CA ARG A 253 6.88 -10.16 1.19
C ARG A 253 6.28 -9.28 2.25
N THR A 254 6.15 -7.98 1.96
CA THR A 254 5.39 -7.09 2.84
C THR A 254 3.88 -7.35 2.70
N PRO A 255 3.06 -6.87 3.64
CA PRO A 255 1.62 -6.76 3.42
C PRO A 255 1.29 -5.93 2.19
N TRP A 256 0.12 -6.16 1.61
CA TRP A 256 -0.39 -5.32 0.55
C TRP A 256 -0.87 -3.98 1.12
N ARG A 257 -0.48 -2.89 0.49
CA ARG A 257 -1.06 -1.56 0.68
C ARG A 257 -2.22 -1.44 -0.30
N VAL A 258 -3.43 -1.28 0.22
CA VAL A 258 -4.67 -1.38 -0.56
C VAL A 258 -5.36 -0.03 -0.62
N ILE A 259 -5.71 0.39 -1.81
CA ILE A 259 -6.50 1.59 -2.11
C ILE A 259 -7.75 1.12 -2.85
N SER A 260 -8.84 0.88 -2.11
CA SER A 260 -10.14 0.58 -2.69
C SER A 260 -10.79 1.85 -3.23
N VAL A 261 -11.44 1.75 -4.39
CA VAL A 261 -12.08 2.88 -5.08
C VAL A 261 -13.47 2.49 -5.53
N ALA A 262 -14.46 3.34 -5.26
CA ALA A 262 -15.84 3.11 -5.69
C ALA A 262 -16.50 4.42 -6.13
N ASP A 263 -17.57 4.32 -6.94
CA ASP A 263 -18.36 5.48 -7.41
C ASP A 263 -19.22 6.11 -6.31
N ARG A 264 -19.37 5.43 -5.16
CA ARG A 264 -20.12 5.87 -3.98
C ARG A 264 -19.55 5.20 -2.73
N VAL A 265 -19.73 5.82 -1.56
CA VAL A 265 -19.20 5.29 -0.29
C VAL A 265 -19.67 3.84 -0.02
N GLY A 266 -20.95 3.55 -0.23
CA GLY A 266 -21.48 2.19 -0.03
C GLY A 266 -20.83 1.12 -0.92
N GLY A 267 -20.29 1.49 -2.08
CA GLY A 267 -19.57 0.57 -2.96
C GLY A 267 -18.27 0.03 -2.34
N LEU A 268 -17.67 0.74 -1.39
CA LEU A 268 -16.49 0.27 -0.66
C LEU A 268 -16.79 -0.98 0.19
N LEU A 269 -18.04 -1.20 0.60
CA LEU A 269 -18.46 -2.39 1.32
C LEU A 269 -18.61 -3.61 0.38
N GLU A 270 -18.72 -3.39 -0.91
CA GLU A 270 -18.95 -4.44 -1.91
C GLU A 270 -17.64 -5.09 -2.38
N THR A 271 -16.49 -4.41 -2.19
CA THR A 271 -15.18 -4.91 -2.64
C THR A 271 -14.77 -6.21 -1.94
N ASN A 272 -14.13 -7.10 -2.70
CA ASN A 272 -13.53 -8.33 -2.19
C ASN A 272 -11.99 -8.33 -2.37
N ILE A 273 -11.38 -7.17 -2.58
CA ILE A 273 -9.92 -7.06 -2.81
C ILE A 273 -9.14 -7.69 -1.66
N LEU A 274 -9.52 -7.44 -0.40
CA LEU A 274 -8.80 -7.96 0.76
C LEU A 274 -8.75 -9.49 0.75
N THR A 275 -9.86 -10.16 0.46
CA THR A 275 -9.88 -11.63 0.38
C THR A 275 -9.13 -12.15 -0.85
N SER A 276 -9.13 -11.39 -1.97
CA SER A 276 -8.38 -11.71 -3.19
C SER A 276 -6.87 -11.56 -3.06
N LEU A 277 -6.40 -10.86 -2.03
CA LEU A 277 -4.98 -10.62 -1.76
C LEU A 277 -4.40 -11.57 -0.71
N ASN A 278 -5.24 -12.29 0.00
CA ASN A 278 -4.84 -13.30 0.97
C ASN A 278 -4.69 -14.67 0.32
N GLU A 279 -3.87 -15.51 0.95
CA GLU A 279 -3.72 -16.90 0.53
C GLU A 279 -5.01 -17.69 0.83
N PRO A 280 -5.26 -18.77 0.10
CA PRO A 280 -6.38 -19.67 0.36
C PRO A 280 -6.37 -20.19 1.81
N CYS A 281 -7.56 -20.53 2.31
CA CYS A 281 -7.70 -21.20 3.61
C CYS A 281 -6.91 -22.50 3.61
N ARG A 282 -6.13 -22.74 4.68
CA ARG A 282 -5.33 -23.97 4.87
C ARG A 282 -6.07 -25.06 5.66
N ILE A 283 -7.27 -24.77 6.17
CA ILE A 283 -8.09 -25.73 6.88
C ILE A 283 -8.72 -26.66 5.83
N GLU A 284 -8.38 -27.93 5.84
CA GLU A 284 -8.85 -28.92 4.86
C GLU A 284 -10.34 -29.18 5.00
N ASP A 285 -10.81 -29.44 6.23
CA ASP A 285 -12.25 -29.58 6.54
C ASP A 285 -12.78 -28.33 7.21
N THR A 286 -13.56 -27.56 6.48
CA THR A 286 -14.24 -26.35 6.97
C THR A 286 -15.73 -26.56 7.26
N SER A 287 -16.24 -27.79 7.19
CA SER A 287 -17.67 -28.10 7.33
C SER A 287 -18.25 -27.76 8.71
N TRP A 288 -17.40 -27.71 9.72
CA TRP A 288 -17.75 -27.33 11.09
C TRP A 288 -17.88 -25.81 11.30
N ILE A 289 -17.34 -24.99 10.40
CA ILE A 289 -17.41 -23.51 10.48
C ILE A 289 -18.81 -23.07 10.01
N LYS A 290 -19.68 -22.82 10.95
CA LYS A 290 -21.08 -22.41 10.70
C LYS A 290 -21.33 -21.07 11.38
N PRO A 291 -21.69 -20.01 10.62
CA PRO A 291 -22.16 -18.77 11.23
C PRO A 291 -23.39 -19.04 12.10
N CYS A 292 -23.37 -18.58 13.33
CA CYS A 292 -24.49 -18.76 14.27
C CYS A 292 -24.66 -17.53 15.15
N ARG A 293 -25.75 -17.50 15.89
CA ARG A 293 -25.92 -16.55 17.00
C ARG A 293 -25.18 -17.10 18.21
N THR A 294 -24.48 -16.22 18.92
CA THR A 294 -23.79 -16.60 20.14
C THR A 294 -24.03 -15.58 21.24
N THR A 295 -23.85 -16.00 22.48
CA THR A 295 -23.83 -15.13 23.65
C THR A 295 -22.39 -14.81 24.01
N PHE A 296 -22.12 -13.58 24.43
CA PHE A 296 -20.81 -13.11 24.82
C PHE A 296 -20.87 -12.44 26.19
N THR A 297 -20.47 -13.18 27.20
CA THR A 297 -20.67 -12.82 28.62
C THR A 297 -19.83 -11.62 29.05
N TRP A 298 -18.67 -11.44 28.47
CA TRP A 298 -17.76 -10.36 28.83
C TRP A 298 -18.31 -8.97 28.48
N TRP A 299 -19.05 -8.86 27.36
CA TRP A 299 -19.55 -7.57 26.87
C TRP A 299 -20.46 -6.84 27.87
N ASN A 300 -21.30 -7.58 28.55
CA ASN A 300 -22.28 -7.02 29.51
C ASN A 300 -21.81 -7.06 30.99
N GLY A 301 -20.55 -7.40 31.26
CA GLY A 301 -20.02 -7.58 32.61
C GLY A 301 -20.83 -8.68 33.38
N ASN A 302 -20.25 -9.32 34.32
CA ASN A 302 -20.83 -10.22 35.35
C ASN A 302 -21.94 -11.25 34.96
N VAL A 303 -22.27 -11.41 33.68
CA VAL A 303 -23.14 -12.49 33.24
C VAL A 303 -22.32 -13.76 33.18
N VAL A 304 -22.35 -14.55 34.24
CA VAL A 304 -21.74 -15.88 34.25
C VAL A 304 -22.72 -16.84 33.59
N PRO A 305 -22.31 -17.57 32.52
CA PRO A 305 -23.15 -18.63 31.98
C PRO A 305 -23.41 -19.69 33.07
N ASP A 306 -24.62 -19.88 33.42
CA ASP A 306 -25.04 -21.01 34.27
C ASP A 306 -25.74 -22.08 33.44
N SER A 307 -26.10 -23.17 34.09
CA SER A 307 -26.76 -24.30 33.43
C SER A 307 -28.14 -23.98 32.83
N THR A 308 -28.67 -22.77 33.06
CA THR A 308 -29.93 -22.29 32.51
C THR A 308 -29.76 -21.56 31.17
N PHE A 309 -28.54 -21.20 30.80
CA PHE A 309 -28.22 -20.66 29.48
C PHE A 309 -28.02 -21.82 28.49
N SER A 310 -29.10 -22.24 27.88
CA SER A 310 -29.02 -23.10 26.69
C SER A 310 -28.86 -22.24 25.47
N PRO A 311 -27.88 -22.53 24.58
CA PRO A 311 -27.71 -21.81 23.30
C PRO A 311 -28.91 -22.03 22.36
#